data_1eccd5874b50222f9a03c7858ea83407
#
_entry.id   1eccd5874b50222f9a03c7858ea83407
#
_cell.length_a   1.000
_cell.length_b   1.000
_cell.length_c   1.000
_cell.angle_alpha   90.00
_cell.angle_beta   90.00
_cell.angle_gamma   90.00
#
_symmetry.space_group_name_H-M   'P 1'
#
loop_
_entity.id
_entity.type
_entity.pdbx_description
1 polymer ?
#
loop_
_entity_poly.entity_id
_entity_poly.type
_entity_poly.pdbx_seq_one_letter_code
_entity_poly.pdbx_strand_id
1 'polypeptide(L)'
;GPPITLEYAIDWNGDGEPPLIMMSRLAQQLKRKFSSISLTKETAVYGATDEEIVVEIDSAKMSSLNLTYQDVAKAISSFDNKKPVGVVSDDRSEYLIRLKDNINSPQKVGEIPIKVLNNSEIIRIQDIGSVSIQPGTPIEDIFLYNGKKVISVSTTGTMSQRVYDYVDRVEAVVEEMREVLPEEFSIEEIYDESLYVSSKFSELIKSFSLAAFFVLSISFFLLGIRPGLIVTAILPFSVSLVLLGCQLIGLPLHMTSITGIIIALGLLIDNGIIVVEDYKFRRSQGLSIKESINETLIQLTTPLAAATGTTVFAFMPIVTGEGSSVEFVGGLAITVIMSIVSSLVLALIMVPVLMSYMEKIPYFANIKVHEEGYNNEKLHKQYRKFLTWAFDVPRRAILISLSLPVLGFLLFGTIEKDFFPSSDRDMFRVHIDLPENSSSNKTAEKAKKIRKEIIESNLIEIEKDYWFVGRWMPRVLMNIV
;
A
#
# COMPACT_ATOMS: atom_id res chain seq x y z
N GLY A 1 9.06 5.29 9.35
CA GLY A 1 7.67 5.08 9.76
C GLY A 1 6.94 4.18 8.77
N PRO A 2 5.76 3.67 9.11
CA PRO A 2 4.91 2.94 8.17
C PRO A 2 4.41 3.90 7.06
N PRO A 3 3.98 3.37 5.90
CA PRO A 3 3.43 4.21 4.84
C PRO A 3 2.13 4.88 5.30
N ILE A 4 1.91 6.10 4.85
CA ILE A 4 0.68 6.85 5.11
C ILE A 4 -0.48 6.20 4.35
N THR A 5 -1.62 6.01 5.02
CA THR A 5 -2.87 5.52 4.38
C THR A 5 -3.72 6.69 3.90
N LEU A 6 -3.88 7.72 4.74
CA LEU A 6 -4.64 8.92 4.41
C LEU A 6 -3.92 10.16 4.94
N GLU A 7 -4.00 11.26 4.19
CA GLU A 7 -3.46 12.55 4.57
C GLU A 7 -4.44 13.67 4.20
N TYR A 8 -4.72 14.53 5.17
CA TYR A 8 -5.62 15.67 5.03
C TYR A 8 -4.90 16.97 5.34
N ALA A 9 -5.18 18.02 4.57
CA ALA A 9 -4.75 19.39 4.85
C ALA A 9 -5.87 20.17 5.56
N ILE A 10 -5.49 20.91 6.58
CA ILE A 10 -6.33 21.97 7.14
C ILE A 10 -5.88 23.27 6.48
N ASP A 11 -6.74 23.83 5.63
CA ASP A 11 -6.49 25.06 4.87
C ASP A 11 -7.30 26.23 5.45
N TRP A 12 -6.81 27.43 5.21
CA TRP A 12 -7.41 28.69 5.57
C TRP A 12 -7.88 29.44 4.32
N ASN A 13 -9.17 29.71 4.22
CA ASN A 13 -9.82 30.36 3.08
C ASN A 13 -10.20 31.83 3.37
N GLY A 14 -9.90 32.33 4.58
CA GLY A 14 -10.19 33.72 4.96
C GLY A 14 -9.15 34.71 4.43
N ASP A 15 -9.42 35.99 4.65
CA ASP A 15 -8.51 37.07 4.25
C ASP A 15 -7.33 37.21 5.24
N GLY A 16 -6.12 37.40 4.71
CA GLY A 16 -4.93 37.68 5.49
C GLY A 16 -4.02 36.47 5.73
N GLU A 17 -3.17 36.57 6.76
CA GLU A 17 -2.26 35.47 7.10
C GLU A 17 -3.01 34.33 7.83
N PRO A 18 -2.67 33.06 7.52
CA PRO A 18 -3.30 31.91 8.16
C PRO A 18 -3.10 31.92 9.68
N PRO A 19 -4.14 31.76 10.49
CA PRO A 19 -4.04 31.70 11.95
C PRO A 19 -3.44 30.35 12.40
N LEU A 20 -2.12 30.20 12.28
CA LEU A 20 -1.40 28.94 12.48
C LEU A 20 -1.70 28.25 13.83
N ILE A 21 -1.88 29.04 14.91
CA ILE A 21 -2.24 28.48 16.21
C ILE A 21 -3.59 27.79 16.17
N MET A 22 -4.60 28.41 15.55
CA MET A 22 -5.92 27.83 15.45
C MET A 22 -5.92 26.59 14.56
N MET A 23 -5.23 26.65 13.43
CA MET A 23 -5.00 25.51 12.54
C MET A 23 -4.29 24.37 13.28
N SER A 24 -3.26 24.66 14.08
CA SER A 24 -2.55 23.67 14.89
C SER A 24 -3.48 23.01 15.92
N ARG A 25 -4.34 23.77 16.58
CA ARG A 25 -5.35 23.22 17.52
C ARG A 25 -6.33 22.27 16.82
N LEU A 26 -6.86 22.67 15.66
CA LEU A 26 -7.73 21.83 14.85
C LEU A 26 -7.04 20.55 14.39
N ALA A 27 -5.78 20.67 13.94
CA ALA A 27 -4.96 19.52 13.54
C ALA A 27 -4.73 18.52 14.69
N GLN A 28 -4.42 19.04 15.89
CA GLN A 28 -4.25 18.21 17.09
C GLN A 28 -5.59 17.57 17.53
N GLN A 29 -6.70 18.24 17.32
CA GLN A 29 -8.03 17.66 17.58
C GLN A 29 -8.32 16.53 16.59
N LEU A 30 -8.10 16.73 15.30
CA LEU A 30 -8.25 15.74 14.25
C LEU A 30 -7.33 14.53 14.50
N LYS A 31 -6.06 14.78 14.83
CA LYS A 31 -5.10 13.74 15.22
C LYS A 31 -5.63 12.88 16.37
N ARG A 32 -6.18 13.48 17.43
CA ARG A 32 -6.77 12.73 18.56
C ARG A 32 -7.94 11.86 18.13
N LYS A 33 -8.84 12.40 17.28
CA LYS A 33 -9.96 11.65 16.72
C LYS A 33 -9.45 10.46 15.87
N PHE A 34 -8.49 10.66 14.97
CA PHE A 34 -7.87 9.58 14.19
C PHE A 34 -7.20 8.53 15.08
N SER A 35 -6.51 8.95 16.13
CA SER A 35 -5.86 8.02 17.08
C SER A 35 -6.87 7.19 17.88
N SER A 36 -8.12 7.61 17.98
CA SER A 36 -9.19 6.86 18.65
C SER A 36 -9.87 5.82 17.76
N ILE A 37 -9.64 5.87 16.45
CA ILE A 37 -10.17 4.88 15.51
C ILE A 37 -9.48 3.54 15.75
N SER A 38 -10.28 2.48 15.85
CA SER A 38 -9.73 1.13 16.05
C SER A 38 -8.81 0.71 14.89
N LEU A 39 -7.71 0.04 15.23
CA LEU A 39 -6.69 -0.41 14.27
C LEU A 39 -5.93 0.72 13.56
N THR A 40 -5.92 1.92 14.12
CA THR A 40 -4.96 2.97 13.75
C THR A 40 -3.59 2.60 14.33
N LYS A 41 -2.57 2.59 13.48
CA LYS A 41 -1.18 2.30 13.84
C LYS A 41 -0.42 3.54 14.25
N GLU A 42 -0.54 4.60 13.47
CA GLU A 42 0.18 5.86 13.67
C GLU A 42 -0.63 7.04 13.14
N THR A 43 -0.49 8.20 13.79
CA THR A 43 -1.01 9.47 13.34
C THR A 43 0.05 10.54 13.50
N ALA A 44 0.25 11.39 12.50
CA ALA A 44 1.22 12.48 12.55
C ALA A 44 0.60 13.80 12.12
N VAL A 45 1.21 14.91 12.55
CA VAL A 45 0.85 16.26 12.14
C VAL A 45 2.12 16.93 11.59
N TYR A 46 2.00 17.62 10.48
CA TYR A 46 3.08 18.32 9.80
C TYR A 46 2.70 19.79 9.57
N GLY A 47 3.69 20.68 9.73
CA GLY A 47 3.50 22.11 9.58
C GLY A 47 2.82 22.79 10.77
N ALA A 48 2.53 22.04 11.85
CA ALA A 48 1.98 22.62 13.06
C ALA A 48 3.06 23.36 13.85
N THR A 49 2.66 24.40 14.55
CA THR A 49 3.51 25.16 15.47
C THR A 49 3.03 24.97 16.89
N ASP A 50 3.97 24.90 17.82
CA ASP A 50 3.66 24.93 19.23
C ASP A 50 3.20 26.33 19.66
N GLU A 51 2.39 26.38 20.68
CA GLU A 51 1.93 27.64 21.27
C GLU A 51 2.90 28.06 22.37
N GLU A 52 3.38 29.31 22.29
CA GLU A 52 4.21 29.92 23.34
C GLU A 52 3.47 31.09 23.96
N ILE A 53 3.57 31.23 25.28
CA ILE A 53 3.15 32.43 25.98
C ILE A 53 4.34 33.39 26.00
N VAL A 54 4.22 34.43 25.18
CA VAL A 54 5.29 35.46 25.06
C VAL A 54 4.97 36.65 25.95
N VAL A 55 5.96 37.03 26.73
CA VAL A 55 5.92 38.23 27.59
C VAL A 55 6.78 39.33 26.94
N GLU A 56 6.12 40.33 26.36
CA GLU A 56 6.78 41.50 25.80
C GLU A 56 6.90 42.59 26.85
N ILE A 57 8.13 42.89 27.24
CA ILE A 57 8.40 43.82 28.35
C ILE A 57 8.70 45.22 27.84
N ASP A 58 8.04 46.22 28.42
CA ASP A 58 8.35 47.64 28.22
C ASP A 58 9.58 48.00 29.06
N SER A 59 10.72 48.17 28.40
CA SER A 59 11.98 48.49 29.04
C SER A 59 11.97 49.82 29.81
N ALA A 60 11.17 50.81 29.41
CA ALA A 60 11.04 52.09 30.08
C ALA A 60 10.29 51.95 31.41
N LYS A 61 9.17 51.21 31.40
CA LYS A 61 8.42 50.88 32.62
C LYS A 61 9.23 50.06 33.58
N MET A 62 9.94 49.06 33.09
CA MET A 62 10.78 48.20 33.91
C MET A 62 11.89 49.00 34.61
N SER A 63 12.55 49.89 33.86
CA SER A 63 13.63 50.75 34.42
C SER A 63 13.09 51.75 35.49
N SER A 64 11.90 52.34 35.27
CA SER A 64 11.29 53.25 36.23
C SER A 64 10.93 52.60 37.56
N LEU A 65 10.69 51.29 37.55
CA LEU A 65 10.35 50.47 38.72
C LEU A 65 11.58 49.78 39.34
N ASN A 66 12.79 50.07 38.85
CA ASN A 66 14.05 49.41 39.25
C ASN A 66 13.93 47.88 39.21
N LEU A 67 13.40 47.31 38.10
CA LEU A 67 13.30 45.91 37.84
C LEU A 67 14.30 45.48 36.78
N THR A 68 14.77 44.25 36.87
CA THR A 68 15.65 43.62 35.89
C THR A 68 14.94 42.48 35.17
N TYR A 69 15.42 42.08 33.97
CA TYR A 69 14.93 40.91 33.28
C TYR A 69 15.07 39.63 34.12
N GLN A 70 16.07 39.56 35.01
CA GLN A 70 16.25 38.44 35.91
C GLN A 70 15.15 38.37 36.99
N ASP A 71 14.61 39.49 37.43
CA ASP A 71 13.53 39.54 38.42
C ASP A 71 12.24 38.95 37.79
N VAL A 72 11.96 39.34 36.55
CA VAL A 72 10.82 38.76 35.80
C VAL A 72 11.00 37.27 35.56
N ALA A 73 12.18 36.84 35.09
CA ALA A 73 12.47 35.43 34.84
C ALA A 73 12.36 34.58 36.11
N LYS A 74 12.86 35.11 37.25
CA LYS A 74 12.72 34.45 38.56
C LYS A 74 11.27 34.37 39.02
N ALA A 75 10.47 35.43 38.82
CA ALA A 75 9.07 35.43 39.16
C ALA A 75 8.31 34.34 38.37
N ILE A 76 8.50 34.28 37.05
CA ILE A 76 7.88 33.26 36.19
C ILE A 76 8.33 31.87 36.63
N SER A 77 9.64 31.61 36.78
CA SER A 77 10.14 30.28 37.14
C SER A 77 9.74 29.84 38.56
N SER A 78 9.52 30.79 39.47
CA SER A 78 9.03 30.50 40.83
C SER A 78 7.56 30.08 40.82
N PHE A 79 6.81 30.61 39.88
CA PHE A 79 5.35 30.31 39.74
C PHE A 79 5.09 29.03 38.96
N ASP A 80 5.95 28.65 38.02
CA ASP A 80 5.86 27.39 37.27
C ASP A 80 6.49 26.20 38.04
N ASN A 81 6.16 26.09 39.30
CA ASN A 81 6.71 25.04 40.18
C ASN A 81 5.89 23.74 40.05
N LYS A 82 6.25 22.90 39.12
CA LYS A 82 5.71 21.53 38.93
C LYS A 82 6.37 20.50 39.87
N LYS A 83 6.91 20.89 41.01
CA LYS A 83 7.58 19.96 41.94
C LYS A 83 6.54 19.10 42.69
N PRO A 84 6.74 17.80 42.77
CA PRO A 84 5.96 16.97 43.69
C PRO A 84 6.27 17.47 45.14
N VAL A 85 5.22 17.77 45.90
CA VAL A 85 5.33 18.29 47.27
C VAL A 85 5.59 17.17 48.27
N GLY A 86 5.21 15.97 47.97
CA GLY A 86 5.38 14.81 48.84
C GLY A 86 4.34 13.72 48.55
N VAL A 87 4.48 12.64 49.29
CA VAL A 87 3.53 11.52 49.31
C VAL A 87 2.88 11.47 50.65
N VAL A 88 1.55 11.41 50.73
CA VAL A 88 0.83 11.10 51.94
C VAL A 88 0.35 9.65 51.79
N SER A 89 0.80 8.79 52.72
CA SER A 89 0.39 7.40 52.78
C SER A 89 -0.61 7.18 53.91
N ASP A 90 -1.63 6.44 53.63
CA ASP A 90 -2.59 5.85 54.58
C ASP A 90 -2.37 4.33 54.58
N ASP A 91 -2.87 3.61 55.57
CA ASP A 91 -2.70 2.15 55.74
C ASP A 91 -3.07 1.31 54.49
N ARG A 92 -3.74 1.89 53.49
CA ARG A 92 -4.23 1.23 52.29
C ARG A 92 -3.82 1.86 50.97
N SER A 93 -3.29 3.12 50.97
CA SER A 93 -3.07 3.86 49.73
C SER A 93 -2.01 4.95 49.91
N GLU A 94 -1.24 5.17 48.86
CA GLU A 94 -0.30 6.29 48.76
C GLU A 94 -0.86 7.36 47.81
N TYR A 95 -0.89 8.62 48.27
CA TYR A 95 -1.38 9.76 47.50
C TYR A 95 -0.22 10.70 47.19
N LEU A 96 0.09 10.84 45.92
CA LEU A 96 1.07 11.83 45.46
C LEU A 96 0.43 13.22 45.49
N ILE A 97 0.91 14.11 46.35
CA ILE A 97 0.47 15.51 46.37
C ILE A 97 1.28 16.27 45.34
N ARG A 98 0.58 16.85 44.34
CA ARG A 98 1.16 17.78 43.37
C ARG A 98 0.55 19.15 43.56
N LEU A 99 1.38 20.18 43.59
CA LEU A 99 0.90 21.54 43.43
C LEU A 99 0.39 21.72 41.96
N LYS A 100 -0.88 22.08 41.83
CA LYS A 100 -1.52 22.31 40.55
C LYS A 100 -1.63 23.82 40.27
N ASP A 101 -0.49 24.50 40.20
CA ASP A 101 -0.46 25.85 39.63
C ASP A 101 0.09 25.74 38.20
N ASN A 102 -0.83 25.67 37.25
CA ASN A 102 -0.47 25.60 35.85
C ASN A 102 -0.56 27.01 35.24
N ILE A 103 0.58 27.51 34.80
CA ILE A 103 0.66 28.63 33.87
C ILE A 103 0.12 28.14 32.52
N ASN A 104 -1.17 28.32 32.29
CA ASN A 104 -1.85 27.81 31.09
C ASN A 104 -2.65 28.88 30.34
N SER A 105 -2.52 30.14 30.72
CA SER A 105 -3.17 31.24 30.01
C SER A 105 -2.35 32.54 30.15
N PRO A 106 -2.38 33.46 29.17
CA PRO A 106 -1.76 34.74 29.21
C PRO A 106 -2.16 35.58 30.46
N GLN A 107 -3.43 35.48 30.85
CA GLN A 107 -3.97 36.20 32.01
C GLN A 107 -3.26 35.79 33.30
N LYS A 108 -3.10 34.47 33.52
CA LYS A 108 -2.39 33.97 34.70
C LYS A 108 -0.93 34.38 34.71
N VAL A 109 -0.25 34.43 33.55
CA VAL A 109 1.11 34.93 33.45
C VAL A 109 1.15 36.42 33.76
N GLY A 110 0.22 37.19 33.24
CA GLY A 110 0.10 38.63 33.52
C GLY A 110 -0.10 38.95 35.00
N GLU A 111 -0.80 38.08 35.74
CA GLU A 111 -1.08 38.24 37.18
C GLU A 111 0.09 37.86 38.11
N ILE A 112 1.17 37.25 37.57
CA ILE A 112 2.33 36.86 38.42
C ILE A 112 2.96 38.06 39.07
N PRO A 113 3.08 38.08 40.44
CA PRO A 113 3.74 39.16 41.16
C PRO A 113 5.26 39.11 40.99
N ILE A 114 5.85 40.24 40.64
CA ILE A 114 7.32 40.37 40.48
C ILE A 114 7.94 40.97 41.76
N LYS A 115 7.35 42.05 42.30
CA LYS A 115 7.88 42.80 43.45
C LYS A 115 6.77 43.45 44.25
N VAL A 116 6.96 43.54 45.53
CA VAL A 116 6.10 44.31 46.44
C VAL A 116 6.83 45.60 46.79
N LEU A 117 6.20 46.74 46.53
CA LEU A 117 6.74 48.07 46.92
C LEU A 117 6.52 48.35 48.40
N ASN A 118 7.25 49.31 48.92
CA ASN A 118 7.20 49.69 50.35
C ASN A 118 5.79 50.17 50.82
N ASN A 119 4.92 50.57 49.90
CA ASN A 119 3.52 50.93 50.15
C ASN A 119 2.53 49.74 50.05
N SER A 120 3.04 48.51 50.05
CA SER A 120 2.24 47.25 49.87
C SER A 120 1.61 47.11 48.48
N GLU A 121 2.00 47.90 47.49
CA GLU A 121 1.58 47.78 46.12
C GLU A 121 2.34 46.63 45.44
N ILE A 122 1.62 45.74 44.74
CA ILE A 122 2.18 44.56 44.06
C ILE A 122 2.35 44.89 42.60
N ILE A 123 3.57 44.87 42.10
CA ILE A 123 3.86 44.99 40.68
C ILE A 123 3.74 43.60 40.04
N ARG A 124 2.93 43.49 38.99
CA ARG A 124 2.68 42.29 38.23
C ARG A 124 3.28 42.37 36.82
N ILE A 125 3.41 41.26 36.12
CA ILE A 125 3.93 41.22 34.75
C ILE A 125 3.12 42.13 33.82
N GLN A 126 1.76 42.10 33.92
CA GLN A 126 0.88 42.96 33.11
C GLN A 126 1.11 44.46 33.28
N ASP A 127 1.70 44.89 34.40
CA ASP A 127 1.96 46.31 34.66
C ASP A 127 3.19 46.82 33.90
N ILE A 128 4.13 45.92 33.57
CA ILE A 128 5.38 46.20 32.89
C ILE A 128 5.44 45.77 31.44
N GLY A 129 4.40 45.05 30.93
CA GLY A 129 4.39 44.54 29.56
C GLY A 129 3.07 43.95 29.14
N SER A 130 3.05 43.33 27.97
CA SER A 130 1.93 42.59 27.44
C SER A 130 2.24 41.09 27.42
N VAL A 131 1.20 40.29 27.59
CA VAL A 131 1.28 38.82 27.52
C VAL A 131 0.35 38.32 26.46
N SER A 132 0.89 37.60 25.50
CA SER A 132 0.13 37.08 24.37
C SER A 132 0.50 35.62 24.06
N ILE A 133 -0.40 34.89 23.37
CA ILE A 133 -0.06 33.60 22.79
C ILE A 133 0.45 33.87 21.36
N GLN A 134 1.65 33.39 21.09
CA GLN A 134 2.27 33.49 19.76
C GLN A 134 2.71 32.12 19.27
N PRO A 135 2.88 31.92 17.94
CA PRO A 135 3.52 30.72 17.42
C PRO A 135 4.94 30.59 17.94
N GLY A 136 5.32 29.39 18.33
CA GLY A 136 6.67 29.07 18.76
C GLY A 136 7.71 29.47 17.71
N THR A 137 8.82 30.06 18.16
CA THR A 137 9.93 30.48 17.30
C THR A 137 11.23 29.84 17.74
N PRO A 138 12.05 29.29 16.79
CA PRO A 138 11.87 29.26 15.32
C PRO A 138 10.85 28.22 14.89
N ILE A 139 10.15 28.49 13.78
CA ILE A 139 9.27 27.50 13.15
C ILE A 139 10.15 26.36 12.64
N GLU A 140 9.97 25.17 13.19
CA GLU A 140 10.82 24.00 12.86
C GLU A 140 10.42 23.36 11.52
N ASP A 141 9.12 23.15 11.28
CA ASP A 141 8.62 22.57 10.04
C ASP A 141 7.48 23.40 9.43
N ILE A 142 7.45 23.42 8.10
CA ILE A 142 6.39 24.06 7.33
C ILE A 142 5.88 23.03 6.32
N PHE A 143 4.57 22.92 6.22
CA PHE A 143 3.94 22.12 5.20
C PHE A 143 3.26 23.04 4.17
N LEU A 144 3.57 22.81 2.87
CA LEU A 144 2.94 23.55 1.80
C LEU A 144 2.11 22.60 0.95
N TYR A 145 0.91 22.98 0.61
CA TYR A 145 0.03 22.30 -0.31
C TYR A 145 -0.41 23.27 -1.40
N ASN A 146 -0.16 22.90 -2.66
CA ASN A 146 -0.38 23.79 -3.81
C ASN A 146 0.23 25.20 -3.64
N GLY A 147 1.37 25.28 -2.94
CA GLY A 147 2.09 26.52 -2.66
C GLY A 147 1.57 27.35 -1.47
N LYS A 148 0.45 26.97 -0.86
CA LYS A 148 -0.09 27.60 0.36
C LYS A 148 0.48 26.93 1.60
N LYS A 149 0.64 27.69 2.70
CA LYS A 149 0.96 27.12 4.01
C LYS A 149 -0.29 26.52 4.61
N VAL A 150 -0.27 25.22 4.87
CA VAL A 150 -1.35 24.47 5.51
C VAL A 150 -0.80 23.59 6.61
N ILE A 151 -1.66 22.97 7.41
CA ILE A 151 -1.25 21.95 8.38
C ILE A 151 -1.80 20.62 7.92
N SER A 152 -0.91 19.64 7.76
CA SER A 152 -1.30 18.30 7.35
C SER A 152 -1.46 17.39 8.57
N VAL A 153 -2.45 16.51 8.49
CA VAL A 153 -2.71 15.42 9.44
C VAL A 153 -2.76 14.11 8.69
N SER A 154 -1.80 13.24 8.97
CA SER A 154 -1.75 11.92 8.35
C SER A 154 -2.14 10.82 9.33
N THR A 155 -2.68 9.73 8.78
CA THR A 155 -3.02 8.53 9.53
C THR A 155 -2.67 7.27 8.77
N THR A 156 -2.27 6.24 9.52
CA THR A 156 -1.88 4.94 8.99
C THR A 156 -2.65 3.85 9.71
N GLY A 157 -3.33 3.01 8.93
CA GLY A 157 -3.99 1.81 9.43
C GLY A 157 -3.02 0.64 9.66
N THR A 158 -3.44 -0.38 10.41
CA THR A 158 -2.69 -1.63 10.52
C THR A 158 -2.85 -2.47 9.26
N MET A 159 -1.83 -3.27 8.91
CA MET A 159 -1.87 -4.16 7.74
C MET A 159 -2.90 -5.30 7.87
N SER A 160 -3.44 -5.53 9.06
CA SER A 160 -4.40 -6.61 9.33
C SER A 160 -5.85 -6.31 8.93
N GLN A 161 -6.12 -5.10 8.43
CA GLN A 161 -7.45 -4.68 8.02
C GLN A 161 -7.51 -4.31 6.53
N ARG A 162 -8.72 -4.31 5.96
CA ARG A 162 -8.93 -3.80 4.62
C ARG A 162 -8.75 -2.29 4.61
N VAL A 163 -8.00 -1.78 3.64
CA VAL A 163 -7.75 -0.34 3.50
C VAL A 163 -9.06 0.44 3.39
N TYR A 164 -10.03 -0.05 2.61
CA TYR A 164 -11.34 0.59 2.44
C TYR A 164 -12.10 0.76 3.75
N ASP A 165 -12.19 -0.32 4.56
CA ASP A 165 -12.91 -0.29 5.85
C ASP A 165 -12.26 0.70 6.83
N TYR A 166 -10.97 0.97 6.68
CA TYR A 166 -10.25 1.96 7.48
C TYR A 166 -10.52 3.37 6.95
N VAL A 167 -10.45 3.56 5.65
CA VAL A 167 -10.73 4.84 4.97
C VAL A 167 -12.14 5.31 5.31
N ASP A 168 -13.16 4.46 5.16
CA ASP A 168 -14.56 4.80 5.50
C ASP A 168 -14.71 5.32 6.94
N ARG A 169 -13.97 4.72 7.90
CA ARG A 169 -14.02 5.19 9.30
C ARG A 169 -13.31 6.52 9.51
N VAL A 170 -12.21 6.76 8.79
CA VAL A 170 -11.49 8.04 8.84
C VAL A 170 -12.31 9.13 8.20
N GLU A 171 -12.92 8.87 7.04
CA GLU A 171 -13.80 9.82 6.35
C GLU A 171 -15.00 10.21 7.20
N ALA A 172 -15.64 9.24 7.88
CA ALA A 172 -16.74 9.55 8.79
C ALA A 172 -16.33 10.55 9.90
N VAL A 173 -15.10 10.40 10.43
CA VAL A 173 -14.56 11.34 11.42
C VAL A 173 -14.25 12.71 10.80
N VAL A 174 -13.77 12.74 9.56
CA VAL A 174 -13.51 13.99 8.85
C VAL A 174 -14.81 14.74 8.55
N GLU A 175 -15.85 14.04 8.09
CA GLU A 175 -17.16 14.65 7.85
C GLU A 175 -17.78 15.23 9.14
N GLU A 176 -17.72 14.47 10.26
CA GLU A 176 -18.14 15.00 11.56
C GLU A 176 -17.37 16.27 11.96
N MET A 177 -16.08 16.32 11.61
CA MET A 177 -15.24 17.48 11.90
C MET A 177 -15.60 18.66 10.97
N ARG A 178 -15.91 18.41 9.69
CA ARG A 178 -16.33 19.44 8.73
C ARG A 178 -17.62 20.15 9.15
N GLU A 179 -18.58 19.44 9.75
CA GLU A 179 -19.84 20.01 10.23
C GLU A 179 -19.65 21.05 11.35
N VAL A 180 -18.59 20.91 12.16
CA VAL A 180 -18.33 21.81 13.30
C VAL A 180 -17.20 22.82 13.03
N LEU A 181 -16.62 22.77 11.82
CA LEU A 181 -15.54 23.68 11.43
C LEU A 181 -16.11 25.10 11.16
N PRO A 182 -15.43 26.18 11.56
CA PRO A 182 -15.76 27.52 11.10
C PRO A 182 -15.64 27.64 9.57
N GLU A 183 -16.47 28.46 8.93
CA GLU A 183 -16.55 28.57 7.45
C GLU A 183 -15.22 28.97 6.78
N GLU A 184 -14.35 29.64 7.51
CA GLU A 184 -13.05 30.07 7.01
C GLU A 184 -12.02 28.93 6.92
N PHE A 185 -12.28 27.78 7.54
CA PHE A 185 -11.40 26.62 7.49
C PHE A 185 -11.97 25.52 6.62
N SER A 186 -11.11 24.82 5.92
CA SER A 186 -11.48 23.62 5.17
C SER A 186 -10.54 22.44 5.51
N ILE A 187 -11.07 21.23 5.36
CA ILE A 187 -10.27 20.00 5.42
C ILE A 187 -10.29 19.40 4.03
N GLU A 188 -9.13 19.41 3.36
CA GLU A 188 -8.95 18.85 2.02
C GLU A 188 -8.18 17.54 2.10
N GLU A 189 -8.58 16.57 1.30
CA GLU A 189 -7.86 15.32 1.14
C GLU A 189 -6.66 15.53 0.21
N ILE A 190 -5.46 15.23 0.73
CA ILE A 190 -4.21 15.31 -0.03
C ILE A 190 -3.89 13.96 -0.66
N TYR A 191 -3.98 12.89 0.14
CA TYR A 191 -3.58 11.55 -0.26
C TYR A 191 -4.53 10.50 0.30
N ASP A 192 -4.96 9.60 -0.59
CA ASP A 192 -5.75 8.40 -0.27
C ASP A 192 -5.12 7.18 -0.95
N GLU A 193 -4.63 6.25 -0.13
CA GLU A 193 -4.08 4.98 -0.62
C GLU A 193 -5.15 4.08 -1.23
N SER A 194 -6.41 4.20 -0.81
CA SER A 194 -7.50 3.35 -1.31
C SER A 194 -7.75 3.55 -2.80
N LEU A 195 -7.62 4.78 -3.29
CA LEU A 195 -7.75 5.09 -4.72
C LEU A 195 -6.70 4.36 -5.55
N TYR A 196 -5.45 4.36 -5.07
CA TYR A 196 -4.37 3.62 -5.73
C TYR A 196 -4.62 2.12 -5.70
N VAL A 197 -5.00 1.57 -4.54
CA VAL A 197 -5.34 0.15 -4.38
C VAL A 197 -6.51 -0.23 -5.29
N SER A 198 -7.56 0.60 -5.35
CA SER A 198 -8.73 0.40 -6.24
C SER A 198 -8.33 0.36 -7.71
N SER A 199 -7.54 1.33 -8.15
CA SER A 199 -7.04 1.41 -9.52
C SER A 199 -6.25 0.14 -9.89
N LYS A 200 -5.29 -0.26 -9.05
CA LYS A 200 -4.48 -1.46 -9.28
C LYS A 200 -5.29 -2.76 -9.23
N PHE A 201 -6.27 -2.85 -8.34
CA PHE A 201 -7.19 -3.99 -8.30
C PHE A 201 -8.02 -4.09 -9.59
N SER A 202 -8.55 -2.96 -10.07
CA SER A 202 -9.28 -2.91 -11.35
C SER A 202 -8.40 -3.36 -12.53
N GLU A 203 -7.14 -2.93 -12.55
CA GLU A 203 -6.15 -3.30 -13.56
C GLU A 203 -5.85 -4.81 -13.53
N LEU A 204 -5.70 -5.38 -12.32
CA LEU A 204 -5.53 -6.83 -12.15
C LEU A 204 -6.75 -7.63 -12.61
N ILE A 205 -7.97 -7.18 -12.29
CA ILE A 205 -9.20 -7.83 -12.76
C ILE A 205 -9.33 -7.78 -14.29
N LYS A 206 -8.98 -6.65 -14.90
CA LYS A 206 -8.94 -6.52 -16.37
C LYS A 206 -7.92 -7.50 -16.97
N SER A 207 -6.72 -7.56 -16.41
CA SER A 207 -5.65 -8.46 -16.86
C SER A 207 -6.06 -9.94 -16.70
N PHE A 208 -6.66 -10.29 -15.56
CA PHE A 208 -7.23 -11.62 -15.32
C PHE A 208 -8.28 -11.98 -16.37
N SER A 209 -9.24 -11.08 -16.59
CA SER A 209 -10.34 -11.30 -17.55
C SER A 209 -9.82 -11.47 -18.98
N LEU A 210 -8.84 -10.66 -19.37
CA LEU A 210 -8.20 -10.73 -20.68
C LEU A 210 -7.41 -12.04 -20.85
N ALA A 211 -6.63 -12.44 -19.86
CA ALA A 211 -5.89 -13.69 -19.86
C ALA A 211 -6.85 -14.90 -19.94
N ALA A 212 -7.91 -14.90 -19.12
CA ALA A 212 -8.94 -15.91 -19.17
C ALA A 212 -9.59 -15.98 -20.55
N PHE A 213 -9.95 -14.83 -21.14
CA PHE A 213 -10.54 -14.76 -22.47
C PHE A 213 -9.63 -15.39 -23.55
N PHE A 214 -8.33 -15.06 -23.54
CA PHE A 214 -7.40 -15.65 -24.53
C PHE A 214 -7.23 -17.15 -24.32
N VAL A 215 -7.06 -17.60 -23.08
CA VAL A 215 -6.92 -19.02 -22.78
C VAL A 215 -8.16 -19.80 -23.20
N LEU A 216 -9.36 -19.28 -22.92
CA LEU A 216 -10.62 -19.89 -23.34
C LEU A 216 -10.75 -19.91 -24.87
N SER A 217 -10.46 -18.80 -25.53
CA SER A 217 -10.52 -18.69 -26.99
C SER A 217 -9.59 -19.70 -27.68
N ILE A 218 -8.36 -19.84 -27.19
CA ILE A 218 -7.39 -20.81 -27.69
C ILE A 218 -7.89 -22.25 -27.45
N SER A 219 -8.41 -22.51 -26.25
CA SER A 219 -8.97 -23.84 -25.93
C SER A 219 -10.12 -24.20 -26.84
N PHE A 220 -11.07 -23.29 -27.10
CA PHE A 220 -12.18 -23.55 -28.06
C PHE A 220 -11.68 -23.76 -29.48
N PHE A 221 -10.70 -22.96 -29.91
CA PHE A 221 -10.17 -23.05 -31.26
C PHE A 221 -9.38 -24.34 -31.53
N LEU A 222 -8.54 -24.74 -30.54
CA LEU A 222 -7.67 -25.93 -30.72
C LEU A 222 -8.36 -27.23 -30.37
N LEU A 223 -9.17 -27.27 -29.31
CA LEU A 223 -9.78 -28.50 -28.79
C LEU A 223 -11.19 -28.78 -29.37
N GLY A 224 -11.84 -27.72 -29.87
CA GLY A 224 -13.25 -27.78 -30.27
C GLY A 224 -14.20 -27.41 -29.11
N ILE A 225 -15.51 -27.31 -29.44
CA ILE A 225 -16.52 -26.74 -28.52
C ILE A 225 -16.68 -27.55 -27.23
N ARG A 226 -16.83 -28.87 -27.32
CA ARG A 226 -17.08 -29.74 -26.16
C ARG A 226 -15.90 -29.81 -25.21
N PRO A 227 -14.69 -30.20 -25.66
CA PRO A 227 -13.52 -30.22 -24.81
C PRO A 227 -13.19 -28.83 -24.26
N GLY A 228 -13.34 -27.79 -25.11
CA GLY A 228 -13.14 -26.40 -24.72
C GLY A 228 -14.05 -25.98 -23.55
N LEU A 229 -15.34 -26.35 -23.55
CA LEU A 229 -16.26 -26.06 -22.44
C LEU A 229 -15.84 -26.75 -21.13
N ILE A 230 -15.36 -28.00 -21.19
CA ILE A 230 -14.95 -28.76 -20.04
C ILE A 230 -13.68 -28.10 -19.42
N VAL A 231 -12.70 -27.81 -20.25
CA VAL A 231 -11.46 -27.14 -19.85
C VAL A 231 -11.75 -25.75 -19.30
N THR A 232 -12.69 -25.02 -19.95
CA THR A 232 -13.16 -23.71 -19.47
C THR A 232 -13.74 -23.78 -18.06
N ALA A 233 -14.51 -24.83 -17.76
CA ALA A 233 -15.13 -25.01 -16.45
C ALA A 233 -14.08 -25.21 -15.31
N ILE A 234 -12.91 -25.76 -15.60
CA ILE A 234 -11.85 -25.94 -14.61
C ILE A 234 -11.43 -24.60 -14.01
N LEU A 235 -11.36 -23.54 -14.83
CA LEU A 235 -10.81 -22.25 -14.41
C LEU A 235 -11.59 -21.62 -13.23
N PRO A 236 -12.90 -21.38 -13.29
CA PRO A 236 -13.63 -20.79 -12.17
C PRO A 236 -13.64 -21.70 -10.93
N PHE A 237 -13.69 -23.02 -11.11
CA PHE A 237 -13.62 -23.95 -9.97
C PHE A 237 -12.24 -23.96 -9.33
N SER A 238 -11.14 -23.93 -10.11
CA SER A 238 -9.79 -23.83 -9.56
C SER A 238 -9.61 -22.52 -8.78
N VAL A 239 -10.04 -21.39 -9.35
CA VAL A 239 -9.96 -20.09 -8.65
C VAL A 239 -10.76 -20.14 -7.35
N SER A 240 -11.96 -20.72 -7.37
CA SER A 240 -12.79 -20.89 -6.16
C SER A 240 -12.09 -21.74 -5.09
N LEU A 241 -11.42 -22.83 -5.48
CA LEU A 241 -10.63 -23.66 -4.55
C LEU A 241 -9.42 -22.89 -3.99
N VAL A 242 -8.75 -22.09 -4.80
CA VAL A 242 -7.63 -21.23 -4.33
C VAL A 242 -8.13 -20.21 -3.32
N LEU A 243 -9.25 -19.52 -3.59
CA LEU A 243 -9.84 -18.56 -2.68
C LEU A 243 -10.26 -19.22 -1.36
N LEU A 244 -10.87 -20.41 -1.42
CA LEU A 244 -11.18 -21.19 -0.24
C LEU A 244 -9.92 -21.56 0.55
N GLY A 245 -8.87 -22.00 -0.15
CA GLY A 245 -7.59 -22.32 0.46
C GLY A 245 -6.96 -21.11 1.15
N CYS A 246 -6.94 -19.94 0.50
CA CYS A 246 -6.48 -18.69 1.09
C CYS A 246 -7.26 -18.35 2.38
N GLN A 247 -8.58 -18.51 2.36
CA GLN A 247 -9.43 -18.29 3.52
C GLN A 247 -9.08 -19.24 4.68
N LEU A 248 -8.85 -20.52 4.39
CA LEU A 248 -8.55 -21.54 5.41
C LEU A 248 -7.19 -21.31 6.09
N ILE A 249 -6.19 -20.82 5.36
CA ILE A 249 -4.86 -20.54 5.93
C ILE A 249 -4.72 -19.10 6.43
N GLY A 250 -5.76 -18.26 6.30
CA GLY A 250 -5.73 -16.85 6.69
C GLY A 250 -4.83 -15.98 5.81
N LEU A 251 -4.57 -16.36 4.55
CA LEU A 251 -3.80 -15.56 3.61
C LEU A 251 -4.67 -14.45 3.02
N PRO A 252 -4.37 -13.17 3.29
CA PRO A 252 -5.10 -12.07 2.70
C PRO A 252 -4.83 -11.95 1.20
N LEU A 253 -5.83 -11.46 0.46
CA LEU A 253 -5.72 -11.22 -0.97
C LEU A 253 -4.99 -9.91 -1.23
N HIS A 254 -3.66 -9.97 -1.23
CA HIS A 254 -2.81 -8.86 -1.68
C HIS A 254 -2.69 -8.83 -3.20
N MET A 255 -2.19 -7.72 -3.74
CA MET A 255 -1.87 -7.60 -5.17
C MET A 255 -0.96 -8.75 -5.65
N THR A 256 0.04 -9.12 -4.84
CA THR A 256 0.95 -10.23 -5.13
C THR A 256 0.25 -11.59 -5.16
N SER A 257 -0.69 -11.85 -4.23
CA SER A 257 -1.48 -13.09 -4.24
C SER A 257 -2.37 -13.21 -5.46
N ILE A 258 -3.00 -12.11 -5.89
CA ILE A 258 -3.82 -12.06 -7.12
C ILE A 258 -2.93 -12.25 -8.35
N THR A 259 -1.77 -11.61 -8.38
CA THR A 259 -0.78 -11.80 -9.46
C THR A 259 -0.38 -13.27 -9.58
N GLY A 260 -0.20 -13.97 -8.45
CA GLY A 260 0.06 -15.41 -8.45
C GLY A 260 -1.07 -16.23 -9.09
N ILE A 261 -2.33 -15.88 -8.83
CA ILE A 261 -3.49 -16.53 -9.51
C ILE A 261 -3.46 -16.23 -11.00
N ILE A 262 -3.15 -15.00 -11.42
CA ILE A 262 -3.06 -14.62 -12.84
C ILE A 262 -1.96 -15.41 -13.55
N ILE A 263 -0.77 -15.51 -12.96
CA ILE A 263 0.36 -16.29 -13.49
C ILE A 263 -0.04 -17.78 -13.63
N ALA A 264 -0.75 -18.28 -12.63
CA ALA A 264 -1.17 -19.68 -12.63
C ALA A 264 -2.26 -20.00 -13.67
N LEU A 265 -2.96 -19.01 -14.26
CA LEU A 265 -4.05 -19.26 -15.21
C LEU A 265 -3.65 -20.21 -16.36
N GLY A 266 -2.47 -19.99 -16.93
CA GLY A 266 -1.94 -20.89 -17.97
C GLY A 266 -1.69 -22.31 -17.44
N LEU A 267 -1.09 -22.42 -16.26
CA LEU A 267 -0.77 -23.69 -15.61
C LEU A 267 -2.01 -24.44 -15.12
N LEU A 268 -3.09 -23.71 -14.80
CA LEU A 268 -4.36 -24.28 -14.34
C LEU A 268 -5.04 -25.14 -15.40
N ILE A 269 -4.90 -24.81 -16.66
CA ILE A 269 -5.64 -25.45 -17.76
C ILE A 269 -4.86 -26.61 -18.34
N ASP A 270 -3.55 -26.62 -18.25
CA ASP A 270 -2.68 -27.62 -18.89
C ASP A 270 -3.02 -29.05 -18.45
N ASN A 271 -3.21 -29.30 -17.17
CA ASN A 271 -3.59 -30.63 -16.68
C ASN A 271 -4.95 -31.10 -17.27
N GLY A 272 -5.90 -30.18 -17.36
CA GLY A 272 -7.20 -30.46 -17.93
C GLY A 272 -7.15 -30.75 -19.41
N ILE A 273 -6.36 -30.02 -20.18
CA ILE A 273 -6.15 -30.23 -21.62
C ILE A 273 -5.59 -31.63 -21.85
N ILE A 274 -4.55 -32.03 -21.13
CA ILE A 274 -3.90 -33.35 -21.30
C ILE A 274 -4.91 -34.48 -21.03
N VAL A 275 -5.69 -34.39 -19.94
CA VAL A 275 -6.70 -35.40 -19.61
C VAL A 275 -7.79 -35.49 -20.68
N VAL A 276 -8.26 -34.33 -21.17
CA VAL A 276 -9.31 -34.27 -22.22
C VAL A 276 -8.78 -34.84 -23.53
N GLU A 277 -7.57 -34.51 -23.96
CA GLU A 277 -6.98 -35.00 -25.21
C GLU A 277 -6.70 -36.51 -25.17
N ASP A 278 -6.15 -37.03 -24.07
CA ASP A 278 -5.93 -38.49 -23.94
C ASP A 278 -7.27 -39.26 -23.93
N TYR A 279 -8.30 -38.73 -23.23
CA TYR A 279 -9.63 -39.31 -23.28
C TYR A 279 -10.19 -39.32 -24.70
N LYS A 280 -10.14 -38.22 -25.47
CA LYS A 280 -10.56 -38.13 -26.86
C LYS A 280 -9.82 -39.18 -27.72
N PHE A 281 -8.52 -39.29 -27.55
CA PHE A 281 -7.71 -40.25 -28.28
C PHE A 281 -8.16 -41.67 -28.02
N ARG A 282 -8.46 -42.08 -26.79
CA ARG A 282 -8.93 -43.40 -26.43
C ARG A 282 -10.35 -43.66 -26.97
N ARG A 283 -11.21 -42.66 -26.90
CA ARG A 283 -12.55 -42.73 -27.51
C ARG A 283 -12.48 -42.91 -29.03
N SER A 284 -11.51 -42.30 -29.71
CA SER A 284 -11.29 -42.48 -31.14
C SER A 284 -10.83 -43.91 -31.51
N GLN A 285 -10.21 -44.62 -30.58
CA GLN A 285 -9.85 -46.03 -30.73
C GLN A 285 -11.03 -46.99 -30.54
N GLY A 286 -12.23 -46.50 -30.23
CA GLY A 286 -13.46 -47.29 -30.08
C GLY A 286 -13.69 -47.83 -28.65
N LEU A 287 -12.88 -47.43 -27.64
CA LEU A 287 -13.09 -47.81 -26.25
C LEU A 287 -14.41 -47.23 -25.71
N SER A 288 -15.06 -47.91 -24.79
CA SER A 288 -16.24 -47.39 -24.10
C SER A 288 -15.89 -46.15 -23.24
N ILE A 289 -16.90 -45.37 -22.86
CA ILE A 289 -16.70 -44.18 -21.97
C ILE A 289 -15.96 -44.56 -20.70
N LYS A 290 -16.38 -45.66 -20.05
CA LYS A 290 -15.83 -46.12 -18.79
C LYS A 290 -14.38 -46.62 -18.94
N GLU A 291 -14.08 -47.37 -19.98
CA GLU A 291 -12.75 -47.85 -20.27
C GLU A 291 -11.81 -46.69 -20.62
N SER A 292 -12.27 -45.75 -21.47
CA SER A 292 -11.48 -44.57 -21.84
C SER A 292 -11.11 -43.74 -20.60
N ILE A 293 -12.04 -43.47 -19.68
CA ILE A 293 -11.75 -42.77 -18.44
C ILE A 293 -10.73 -43.52 -17.57
N ASN A 294 -10.97 -44.84 -17.38
CA ASN A 294 -10.10 -45.64 -16.50
C ASN A 294 -8.66 -45.69 -17.04
N GLU A 295 -8.48 -45.92 -18.32
CA GLU A 295 -7.15 -45.97 -18.91
C GLU A 295 -6.46 -44.59 -18.93
N THR A 296 -7.19 -43.51 -19.21
CA THR A 296 -6.66 -42.14 -19.12
C THR A 296 -6.15 -41.83 -17.72
N LEU A 297 -6.94 -42.15 -16.69
CA LEU A 297 -6.56 -41.91 -15.32
C LEU A 297 -5.35 -42.74 -14.89
N ILE A 298 -5.32 -44.03 -15.21
CA ILE A 298 -4.21 -44.94 -14.91
C ILE A 298 -2.91 -44.43 -15.55
N GLN A 299 -2.97 -43.98 -16.79
CA GLN A 299 -1.78 -43.55 -17.53
C GLN A 299 -1.32 -42.15 -17.10
N LEU A 300 -2.22 -41.21 -16.83
CA LEU A 300 -1.88 -39.80 -16.62
C LEU A 300 -1.72 -39.40 -15.16
N THR A 301 -2.29 -40.11 -14.18
CA THR A 301 -2.23 -39.68 -12.77
C THR A 301 -0.78 -39.55 -12.29
N THR A 302 0.06 -40.55 -12.54
CA THR A 302 1.46 -40.51 -12.07
C THR A 302 2.29 -39.42 -12.75
N PRO A 303 2.29 -39.26 -14.08
CA PRO A 303 3.02 -38.20 -14.75
C PRO A 303 2.54 -36.79 -14.35
N LEU A 304 1.23 -36.57 -14.26
CA LEU A 304 0.69 -35.26 -13.86
C LEU A 304 0.99 -34.93 -12.40
N ALA A 305 0.88 -35.90 -11.49
CA ALA A 305 1.26 -35.72 -10.10
C ALA A 305 2.76 -35.43 -9.95
N ALA A 306 3.62 -36.10 -10.69
CA ALA A 306 5.05 -35.85 -10.69
C ALA A 306 5.38 -34.44 -11.24
N ALA A 307 4.78 -34.06 -12.37
CA ALA A 307 4.95 -32.72 -12.95
C ALA A 307 4.45 -31.60 -11.99
N THR A 308 3.29 -31.77 -11.39
CA THR A 308 2.76 -30.86 -10.38
C THR A 308 3.68 -30.79 -9.15
N GLY A 309 4.14 -31.94 -8.66
CA GLY A 309 5.06 -32.03 -7.53
C GLY A 309 6.37 -31.29 -7.80
N THR A 310 6.99 -31.47 -8.97
CA THR A 310 8.21 -30.74 -9.32
C THR A 310 8.00 -29.24 -9.37
N THR A 311 6.86 -28.78 -9.89
CA THR A 311 6.54 -27.34 -9.92
C THR A 311 6.29 -26.79 -8.51
N VAL A 312 5.57 -27.53 -7.66
CA VAL A 312 5.37 -27.18 -6.24
C VAL A 312 6.73 -27.04 -5.52
N PHE A 313 7.61 -28.01 -5.69
CA PHE A 313 8.96 -27.95 -5.09
C PHE A 313 9.82 -26.82 -5.64
N ALA A 314 9.64 -26.40 -6.90
CA ALA A 314 10.32 -25.24 -7.46
C ALA A 314 9.90 -23.91 -6.81
N PHE A 315 8.63 -23.77 -6.40
CA PHE A 315 8.14 -22.60 -5.69
C PHE A 315 8.36 -22.64 -4.17
N MET A 316 8.65 -23.82 -3.60
CA MET A 316 8.80 -23.99 -2.15
C MET A 316 9.89 -23.11 -1.52
N PRO A 317 11.08 -22.89 -2.12
CA PRO A 317 12.10 -22.01 -1.56
C PRO A 317 11.60 -20.57 -1.36
N ILE A 318 10.66 -20.09 -2.19
CA ILE A 318 10.07 -18.75 -2.05
C ILE A 318 9.13 -18.69 -0.83
N VAL A 319 8.48 -19.81 -0.48
CA VAL A 319 7.56 -19.88 0.66
C VAL A 319 8.31 -20.05 1.99
N THR A 320 9.41 -20.83 1.97
CA THR A 320 10.17 -21.21 3.18
C THR A 320 11.35 -20.30 3.48
N GLY A 321 11.69 -19.38 2.59
CA GLY A 321 12.77 -18.42 2.79
C GLY A 321 12.50 -17.45 3.94
N GLU A 322 13.53 -16.73 4.38
CA GLU A 322 13.44 -15.73 5.44
C GLU A 322 13.74 -14.33 4.88
N GLY A 323 13.13 -13.31 5.49
CA GLY A 323 13.38 -11.91 5.16
C GLY A 323 12.19 -11.18 4.50
N SER A 324 12.26 -9.87 4.49
CA SER A 324 11.19 -8.99 4.00
C SER A 324 10.81 -9.22 2.52
N SER A 325 11.79 -9.63 1.71
CA SER A 325 11.56 -9.95 0.30
C SER A 325 10.70 -11.20 0.12
N VAL A 326 10.90 -12.20 0.97
CA VAL A 326 10.13 -13.45 0.98
C VAL A 326 8.71 -13.18 1.47
N GLU A 327 8.56 -12.35 2.51
CA GLU A 327 7.25 -11.94 3.00
C GLU A 327 6.42 -11.26 1.90
N PHE A 328 7.08 -10.44 1.06
CA PHE A 328 6.43 -9.77 -0.07
C PHE A 328 6.00 -10.75 -1.18
N VAL A 329 6.89 -11.67 -1.59
CA VAL A 329 6.63 -12.57 -2.72
C VAL A 329 5.98 -13.89 -2.30
N GLY A 330 5.98 -14.21 -1.00
CA GLY A 330 5.45 -15.47 -0.46
C GLY A 330 3.99 -15.70 -0.80
N GLY A 331 3.16 -14.66 -0.74
CA GLY A 331 1.74 -14.73 -1.12
C GLY A 331 1.53 -15.15 -2.57
N LEU A 332 2.39 -14.68 -3.50
CA LEU A 332 2.38 -15.10 -4.90
C LEU A 332 2.70 -16.60 -5.01
N ALA A 333 3.78 -17.05 -4.38
CA ALA A 333 4.20 -18.45 -4.47
C ALA A 333 3.16 -19.41 -3.89
N ILE A 334 2.55 -19.06 -2.75
CA ILE A 334 1.49 -19.85 -2.11
C ILE A 334 0.28 -19.99 -3.05
N THR A 335 -0.17 -18.88 -3.63
CA THR A 335 -1.34 -18.91 -4.54
C THR A 335 -1.06 -19.67 -5.83
N VAL A 336 0.17 -19.61 -6.37
CA VAL A 336 0.59 -20.45 -7.49
C VAL A 336 0.55 -21.94 -7.12
N ILE A 337 1.15 -22.32 -5.99
CA ILE A 337 1.14 -23.71 -5.50
C ILE A 337 -0.31 -24.20 -5.33
N MET A 338 -1.16 -23.43 -4.66
CA MET A 338 -2.57 -23.80 -4.49
C MET A 338 -3.29 -23.95 -5.82
N SER A 339 -3.01 -23.06 -6.78
CA SER A 339 -3.60 -23.10 -8.11
C SER A 339 -3.25 -24.40 -8.84
N ILE A 340 -1.97 -24.75 -8.87
CA ILE A 340 -1.50 -25.93 -9.58
C ILE A 340 -2.03 -27.22 -8.94
N VAL A 341 -2.06 -27.29 -7.60
CA VAL A 341 -2.63 -28.44 -6.88
C VAL A 341 -4.13 -28.55 -7.13
N SER A 342 -4.86 -27.43 -7.08
CA SER A 342 -6.29 -27.38 -7.39
C SER A 342 -6.58 -27.85 -8.82
N SER A 343 -5.76 -27.42 -9.77
CA SER A 343 -5.84 -27.86 -11.17
C SER A 343 -5.69 -29.37 -11.32
N LEU A 344 -4.68 -29.96 -10.68
CA LEU A 344 -4.48 -31.41 -10.72
C LEU A 344 -5.69 -32.16 -10.15
N VAL A 345 -6.20 -31.75 -8.99
CA VAL A 345 -7.36 -32.38 -8.36
C VAL A 345 -8.59 -32.31 -9.29
N LEU A 346 -8.85 -31.13 -9.84
CA LEU A 346 -10.00 -30.95 -10.75
C LEU A 346 -9.82 -31.69 -12.07
N ALA A 347 -8.61 -31.73 -12.62
CA ALA A 347 -8.33 -32.49 -13.86
C ALA A 347 -8.55 -33.99 -13.69
N LEU A 348 -8.19 -34.55 -12.53
CA LEU A 348 -8.34 -35.98 -12.27
C LEU A 348 -9.77 -36.37 -11.82
N ILE A 349 -10.52 -35.46 -11.19
CA ILE A 349 -11.86 -35.76 -10.65
C ILE A 349 -12.95 -35.18 -11.52
N MET A 350 -12.94 -33.85 -11.75
CA MET A 350 -14.03 -33.14 -12.40
C MET A 350 -14.07 -33.39 -13.92
N VAL A 351 -12.90 -33.40 -14.58
CA VAL A 351 -12.83 -33.56 -16.05
C VAL A 351 -13.43 -34.89 -16.50
N PRO A 352 -13.04 -36.05 -15.94
CA PRO A 352 -13.63 -37.32 -16.33
C PRO A 352 -15.16 -37.41 -16.12
N VAL A 353 -15.64 -36.82 -15.02
CA VAL A 353 -17.08 -36.76 -14.73
C VAL A 353 -17.82 -35.91 -15.77
N LEU A 354 -17.30 -34.71 -16.06
CA LEU A 354 -17.88 -33.83 -17.08
C LEU A 354 -17.85 -34.43 -18.46
N MET A 355 -16.76 -35.12 -18.86
CA MET A 355 -16.66 -35.84 -20.14
C MET A 355 -17.73 -36.91 -20.24
N SER A 356 -17.86 -37.75 -19.22
CA SER A 356 -18.89 -38.79 -19.17
C SER A 356 -20.33 -38.22 -19.23
N TYR A 357 -20.56 -37.10 -18.54
CA TYR A 357 -21.88 -36.47 -18.54
C TYR A 357 -22.23 -35.81 -19.86
N MET A 358 -21.31 -35.11 -20.50
CA MET A 358 -21.54 -34.44 -21.79
C MET A 358 -21.78 -35.40 -22.93
N GLU A 359 -21.19 -36.59 -22.93
CA GLU A 359 -21.49 -37.61 -23.96
C GLU A 359 -22.91 -38.17 -23.86
N LYS A 360 -23.56 -38.09 -22.69
CA LYS A 360 -24.94 -38.54 -22.46
C LYS A 360 -26.00 -37.53 -22.88
N ILE A 361 -25.62 -36.27 -23.09
CA ILE A 361 -26.55 -35.21 -23.51
C ILE A 361 -26.81 -35.33 -25.02
N PRO A 362 -28.10 -35.52 -25.49
CA PRO A 362 -28.42 -35.73 -26.89
C PRO A 362 -27.92 -34.63 -27.83
N TYR A 363 -27.93 -33.39 -27.36
CA TYR A 363 -27.42 -32.22 -28.11
C TYR A 363 -25.95 -32.36 -28.46
N PHE A 364 -25.15 -32.88 -27.55
CA PHE A 364 -23.74 -33.11 -27.75
C PHE A 364 -23.44 -34.51 -28.35
N ALA A 365 -24.31 -35.49 -28.24
CA ALA A 365 -24.10 -36.82 -28.78
C ALA A 365 -24.01 -36.86 -30.32
N ASN A 366 -24.70 -35.94 -31.00
CA ASN A 366 -24.72 -35.84 -32.46
C ASN A 366 -23.50 -35.12 -33.07
N ILE A 367 -22.70 -34.42 -32.26
CA ILE A 367 -21.44 -33.83 -32.70
C ILE A 367 -20.41 -34.97 -32.70
N LYS A 368 -19.92 -35.38 -33.86
CA LYS A 368 -18.92 -36.46 -33.95
C LYS A 368 -17.73 -36.17 -33.04
N VAL A 369 -17.30 -37.16 -32.27
CA VAL A 369 -16.12 -37.08 -31.38
C VAL A 369 -14.84 -36.76 -32.17
N HIS A 370 -14.92 -36.86 -33.50
CA HIS A 370 -13.88 -36.56 -34.49
C HIS A 370 -13.90 -35.11 -34.99
N GLU A 371 -14.50 -34.15 -34.30
CA GLU A 371 -14.20 -32.76 -34.64
C GLU A 371 -12.74 -32.51 -34.22
N GLU A 372 -11.88 -32.83 -35.20
CA GLU A 372 -10.48 -32.50 -35.19
C GLU A 372 -10.37 -31.01 -34.94
N GLY A 373 -9.67 -30.64 -33.86
CA GLY A 373 -9.22 -29.27 -33.66
C GLY A 373 -8.46 -28.80 -34.93
N TYR A 374 -7.99 -27.56 -34.92
CA TYR A 374 -7.29 -26.96 -36.07
C TYR A 374 -6.20 -27.88 -36.61
N ASN A 375 -6.50 -28.53 -37.78
CA ASN A 375 -5.57 -29.40 -38.48
C ASN A 375 -5.02 -28.68 -39.72
N ASN A 376 -3.75 -28.32 -39.70
CA ASN A 376 -3.07 -27.69 -40.81
C ASN A 376 -2.03 -28.62 -41.42
N GLU A 377 -2.39 -29.29 -42.51
CA GLU A 377 -1.51 -30.20 -43.23
C GLU A 377 -0.13 -29.58 -43.59
N LYS A 378 -0.08 -28.29 -43.92
CA LYS A 378 1.18 -27.61 -44.24
C LYS A 378 2.10 -27.55 -43.01
N LEU A 379 1.54 -27.20 -41.84
CA LEU A 379 2.25 -27.16 -40.58
C LEU A 379 2.76 -28.55 -40.17
N HIS A 380 1.94 -29.57 -40.29
CA HIS A 380 2.31 -30.96 -40.05
C HIS A 380 3.44 -31.43 -40.97
N LYS A 381 3.41 -31.10 -42.26
CA LYS A 381 4.46 -31.44 -43.21
C LYS A 381 5.79 -30.72 -42.84
N GLN A 382 5.74 -29.47 -42.45
CA GLN A 382 6.95 -28.71 -42.01
C GLN A 382 7.53 -29.30 -40.74
N TYR A 383 6.69 -29.54 -39.72
CA TYR A 383 7.11 -30.15 -38.46
C TYR A 383 7.70 -31.55 -38.66
N ARG A 384 7.07 -32.37 -39.46
CA ARG A 384 7.59 -33.69 -39.80
C ARG A 384 8.93 -33.63 -40.52
N LYS A 385 9.11 -32.68 -41.44
CA LYS A 385 10.38 -32.45 -42.13
C LYS A 385 11.49 -32.02 -41.14
N PHE A 386 11.14 -31.15 -40.19
CA PHE A 386 12.07 -30.74 -39.14
C PHE A 386 12.47 -31.89 -38.23
N LEU A 387 11.50 -32.71 -37.78
CA LEU A 387 11.79 -33.87 -36.97
C LEU A 387 12.66 -34.90 -37.71
N THR A 388 12.34 -35.20 -38.97
CA THR A 388 13.14 -36.14 -39.80
C THR A 388 14.56 -35.60 -39.89
N TRP A 389 14.77 -34.35 -40.20
CA TRP A 389 16.09 -33.75 -40.23
C TRP A 389 16.79 -33.87 -38.88
N ALA A 390 16.12 -33.63 -37.76
CA ALA A 390 16.70 -33.75 -36.42
C ALA A 390 17.15 -35.19 -36.09
N PHE A 391 16.39 -36.19 -36.54
CA PHE A 391 16.74 -37.62 -36.40
C PHE A 391 17.88 -38.04 -37.33
N ASP A 392 17.93 -37.51 -38.53
CA ASP A 392 18.95 -37.83 -39.53
C ASP A 392 20.34 -37.27 -39.13
N VAL A 393 20.33 -36.10 -38.44
CA VAL A 393 21.58 -35.40 -38.07
C VAL A 393 21.58 -35.00 -36.59
N PRO A 394 21.53 -35.98 -35.63
CA PRO A 394 21.28 -35.74 -34.24
C PRO A 394 22.32 -34.83 -33.56
N ARG A 395 23.58 -34.95 -33.95
CA ARG A 395 24.67 -34.14 -33.39
C ARG A 395 24.48 -32.64 -33.68
N ARG A 396 24.04 -32.27 -34.91
CA ARG A 396 23.80 -30.88 -35.29
C ARG A 396 22.53 -30.36 -34.62
N ALA A 397 21.47 -31.18 -34.54
CA ALA A 397 20.25 -30.83 -33.86
C ALA A 397 20.50 -30.52 -32.38
N ILE A 398 21.28 -31.34 -31.67
CA ILE A 398 21.67 -31.11 -30.27
C ILE A 398 22.49 -29.83 -30.13
N LEU A 399 23.50 -29.60 -30.99
CA LEU A 399 24.32 -28.38 -30.93
C LEU A 399 23.50 -27.13 -31.13
N ILE A 400 22.56 -27.10 -32.10
CA ILE A 400 21.67 -25.98 -32.33
C ILE A 400 20.72 -25.77 -31.14
N SER A 401 20.16 -26.84 -30.59
CA SER A 401 19.25 -26.76 -29.43
C SER A 401 19.95 -26.22 -28.17
N LEU A 402 21.22 -26.55 -27.97
CA LEU A 402 22.03 -26.09 -26.85
C LEU A 402 22.60 -24.68 -27.05
N SER A 403 22.76 -24.24 -28.30
CA SER A 403 23.41 -22.96 -28.59
C SER A 403 22.63 -21.77 -27.98
N LEU A 404 21.29 -21.77 -28.04
CA LEU A 404 20.46 -20.69 -27.47
C LEU A 404 20.55 -20.59 -25.95
N PRO A 405 20.39 -21.68 -25.16
CA PRO A 405 20.61 -21.62 -23.70
C PRO A 405 22.03 -21.19 -23.33
N VAL A 406 23.04 -21.71 -24.03
CA VAL A 406 24.46 -21.34 -23.75
C VAL A 406 24.67 -19.83 -24.04
N LEU A 407 24.15 -19.32 -25.14
CA LEU A 407 24.21 -17.90 -25.45
C LEU A 407 23.48 -17.06 -24.36
N GLY A 408 22.32 -17.51 -23.90
CA GLY A 408 21.59 -16.86 -22.81
C GLY A 408 22.41 -16.80 -21.51
N PHE A 409 23.09 -17.89 -21.14
CA PHE A 409 23.98 -17.90 -19.97
C PHE A 409 25.19 -16.97 -20.15
N LEU A 410 25.78 -16.90 -21.33
CA LEU A 410 26.90 -16.00 -21.60
C LEU A 410 26.48 -14.51 -21.51
N LEU A 411 25.28 -14.19 -21.93
CA LEU A 411 24.74 -12.84 -21.89
C LEU A 411 24.14 -12.46 -20.50
N PHE A 412 23.97 -13.42 -19.60
CA PHE A 412 23.41 -13.15 -18.26
C PHE A 412 24.19 -12.09 -17.46
N GLY A 413 25.51 -12.02 -17.67
CA GLY A 413 26.37 -11.03 -17.01
C GLY A 413 26.16 -9.57 -17.47
N THR A 414 25.49 -9.36 -18.59
CA THR A 414 25.24 -8.01 -19.17
C THR A 414 23.87 -7.45 -18.77
N ILE A 415 23.04 -8.24 -18.09
CA ILE A 415 21.70 -7.81 -17.63
C ILE A 415 21.85 -7.00 -16.35
N GLU A 416 21.24 -5.82 -16.31
CA GLU A 416 21.10 -5.04 -15.07
C GLU A 416 20.34 -5.83 -14.02
N LYS A 417 20.83 -5.75 -12.78
CA LYS A 417 20.32 -6.55 -11.65
C LYS A 417 19.64 -5.63 -10.65
N ASP A 418 18.38 -5.34 -10.88
CA ASP A 418 17.54 -4.67 -9.91
C ASP A 418 16.64 -5.66 -9.19
N PHE A 419 16.54 -5.55 -7.88
CA PHE A 419 15.71 -6.45 -7.08
C PHE A 419 14.22 -6.16 -7.24
N PHE A 420 13.86 -4.88 -7.30
CA PHE A 420 12.50 -4.44 -7.56
C PHE A 420 12.44 -3.60 -8.83
N PRO A 421 11.41 -3.78 -9.68
CA PRO A 421 11.17 -2.87 -10.77
C PRO A 421 10.87 -1.47 -10.24
N SER A 422 11.20 -0.44 -11.00
CA SER A 422 10.78 0.93 -10.72
C SER A 422 9.26 0.98 -10.55
N SER A 423 8.78 1.67 -9.52
CA SER A 423 7.33 1.78 -9.30
C SER A 423 6.73 2.69 -10.37
N ASP A 424 5.75 2.13 -11.11
CA ASP A 424 4.95 2.88 -12.06
C ASP A 424 3.86 3.66 -11.29
N ARG A 425 4.27 4.79 -10.72
CA ARG A 425 3.37 5.74 -10.05
C ARG A 425 3.50 7.09 -10.71
N ASP A 426 2.37 7.73 -10.95
CA ASP A 426 2.30 9.11 -11.47
C ASP A 426 2.74 10.14 -10.40
N MET A 427 3.83 9.84 -9.72
CA MET A 427 4.42 10.68 -8.67
C MET A 427 5.92 10.78 -8.83
N PHE A 428 6.46 11.98 -8.71
CA PHE A 428 7.90 12.20 -8.59
C PHE A 428 8.22 12.97 -7.31
N ARG A 429 9.43 12.79 -6.82
CA ARG A 429 9.93 13.46 -5.62
C ARG A 429 11.07 14.37 -5.99
N VAL A 430 10.99 15.62 -5.52
CA VAL A 430 12.09 16.58 -5.59
C VAL A 430 12.68 16.73 -4.20
N HIS A 431 13.98 16.46 -4.06
CA HIS A 431 14.71 16.67 -2.82
C HIS A 431 15.58 17.91 -2.97
N ILE A 432 15.50 18.82 -1.97
CA ILE A 432 16.21 20.10 -1.98
C ILE A 432 16.99 20.24 -0.69
N ASP A 433 18.30 20.22 -0.79
CA ASP A 433 19.20 20.48 0.31
C ASP A 433 19.68 21.94 0.29
N LEU A 434 19.51 22.62 1.40
CA LEU A 434 20.07 23.95 1.63
C LEU A 434 21.15 23.84 2.71
N PRO A 435 22.07 24.84 2.79
CA PRO A 435 23.06 24.89 3.87
C PRO A 435 22.40 24.80 5.25
N GLU A 436 23.04 24.12 6.20
CA GLU A 436 22.51 23.81 7.55
C GLU A 436 22.03 25.03 8.35
N ASN A 437 22.56 26.23 8.06
CA ASN A 437 22.15 27.48 8.69
C ASN A 437 20.96 28.19 8.02
N SER A 438 20.28 27.54 7.09
CA SER A 438 19.11 28.10 6.42
C SER A 438 17.87 27.94 7.31
N SER A 439 17.09 29.01 7.47
CA SER A 439 15.82 28.95 8.20
C SER A 439 14.74 28.21 7.39
N SER A 440 13.77 27.60 8.08
CA SER A 440 12.63 26.92 7.44
C SER A 440 11.84 27.87 6.53
N ASN A 441 11.68 29.13 6.90
CA ASN A 441 11.03 30.12 6.05
C ASN A 441 11.80 30.35 4.72
N LYS A 442 13.14 30.47 4.78
CA LYS A 442 13.97 30.63 3.57
C LYS A 442 13.88 29.39 2.68
N THR A 443 13.83 28.21 3.29
CA THR A 443 13.65 26.95 2.55
C THR A 443 12.26 26.88 1.91
N ALA A 444 11.21 27.31 2.61
CA ALA A 444 9.84 27.38 2.05
C ALA A 444 9.75 28.35 0.86
N GLU A 445 10.39 29.52 0.95
CA GLU A 445 10.42 30.46 -0.20
C GLU A 445 11.18 29.88 -1.40
N LYS A 446 12.25 29.14 -1.16
CA LYS A 446 12.98 28.45 -2.22
C LYS A 446 12.13 27.34 -2.85
N ALA A 447 11.41 26.56 -2.03
CA ALA A 447 10.48 25.54 -2.51
C ALA A 447 9.37 26.16 -3.38
N LYS A 448 8.76 27.27 -2.95
CA LYS A 448 7.74 27.98 -3.75
C LYS A 448 8.31 28.47 -5.09
N LYS A 449 9.56 28.95 -5.11
CA LYS A 449 10.22 29.39 -6.34
C LYS A 449 10.42 28.21 -7.31
N ILE A 450 10.94 27.10 -6.83
CA ILE A 450 11.16 25.89 -7.63
C ILE A 450 9.81 25.34 -8.13
N ARG A 451 8.79 25.30 -7.27
CA ARG A 451 7.43 24.95 -7.67
C ARG A 451 6.96 25.78 -8.87
N LYS A 452 7.11 27.10 -8.78
CA LYS A 452 6.73 28.02 -9.87
C LYS A 452 7.48 27.71 -11.16
N GLU A 453 8.79 27.50 -11.10
CA GLU A 453 9.62 27.14 -12.25
C GLU A 453 9.18 25.79 -12.88
N ILE A 454 8.83 24.79 -12.06
CA ILE A 454 8.33 23.49 -12.55
C ILE A 454 7.00 23.66 -13.28
N ILE A 455 6.04 24.38 -12.69
CA ILE A 455 4.71 24.63 -13.29
C ILE A 455 4.85 25.44 -14.60
N GLU A 456 5.67 26.50 -14.60
CA GLU A 456 5.89 27.36 -15.77
C GLU A 456 6.64 26.63 -16.90
N SER A 457 7.40 25.58 -16.59
CA SER A 457 8.10 24.79 -17.61
C SER A 457 7.16 24.03 -18.53
N ASN A 458 5.93 23.77 -18.13
CA ASN A 458 4.92 23.01 -18.87
C ASN A 458 5.37 21.63 -19.37
N LEU A 459 6.43 21.08 -18.76
CA LEU A 459 6.97 19.76 -19.11
C LEU A 459 6.14 18.61 -18.54
N ILE A 460 5.44 18.87 -17.43
CA ILE A 460 4.66 17.88 -16.67
C ILE A 460 3.38 18.57 -16.19
N GLU A 461 2.24 17.94 -16.38
CA GLU A 461 0.99 18.37 -15.78
C GLU A 461 0.97 17.91 -14.31
N ILE A 462 0.89 18.88 -13.38
CA ILE A 462 0.87 18.62 -11.94
C ILE A 462 -0.55 18.85 -11.43
N GLU A 463 -1.21 17.80 -10.99
CA GLU A 463 -2.55 17.88 -10.42
C GLU A 463 -2.51 18.40 -8.98
N LYS A 464 -1.62 17.84 -8.15
CA LYS A 464 -1.43 18.21 -6.73
C LYS A 464 0.06 18.22 -6.38
N ASP A 465 0.49 19.18 -5.58
CA ASP A 465 1.84 19.22 -5.05
C ASP A 465 1.85 19.54 -3.55
N TYR A 466 2.75 18.90 -2.81
CA TYR A 466 2.95 19.17 -1.39
C TYR A 466 4.42 19.08 -1.00
N TRP A 467 4.84 19.89 -0.02
CA TRP A 467 6.23 20.07 0.37
C TRP A 467 6.39 19.99 1.88
N PHE A 468 7.31 19.15 2.31
CA PHE A 468 7.78 19.09 3.68
C PHE A 468 9.04 19.93 3.79
N VAL A 469 9.02 20.97 4.63
CA VAL A 469 10.13 21.88 4.82
C VAL A 469 10.60 21.81 6.28
N GLY A 470 11.91 21.61 6.49
CA GLY A 470 12.48 21.46 7.82
C GLY A 470 12.53 20.03 8.35
N ARG A 471 11.89 19.07 7.67
CA ARG A 471 11.96 17.65 8.00
C ARG A 471 11.87 16.76 6.77
N TRP A 472 12.24 15.51 6.94
CA TRP A 472 12.11 14.51 5.88
C TRP A 472 10.65 14.17 5.62
N MET A 473 10.32 14.04 4.34
CA MET A 473 9.02 13.53 3.94
C MET A 473 8.81 12.12 4.52
N PRO A 474 7.68 11.85 5.18
CA PRO A 474 7.35 10.50 5.63
C PRO A 474 7.24 9.56 4.42
N ARG A 475 7.35 8.27 4.66
CA ARG A 475 7.16 7.27 3.60
C ARG A 475 5.70 7.23 3.20
N VAL A 476 5.38 7.74 2.03
CA VAL A 476 4.06 7.57 1.38
C VAL A 476 3.98 6.21 0.69
N LEU A 477 5.10 5.52 0.54
CA LEU A 477 5.29 4.27 -0.17
C LEU A 477 6.13 3.31 0.65
N MET A 478 5.79 2.01 0.64
CA MET A 478 6.78 0.98 0.89
C MET A 478 7.85 1.06 -0.21
N ASN A 479 8.82 1.95 -0.06
CA ASN A 479 10.09 1.71 -0.70
C ASN A 479 10.73 0.57 0.08
N ILE A 480 10.63 -0.62 -0.44
CA ILE A 480 11.49 -1.72 -0.05
C ILE A 480 12.85 -1.34 -0.64
N VAL A 481 13.70 -0.73 0.16
CA VAL A 481 15.12 -0.52 -0.14
C VAL A 481 15.87 -1.70 0.43
#